data_5aa1d98456dfaababb85e144d8960d51
#
_entry.id   5aa1d98456dfaababb85e144d8960d51
#
_cell.length_a   1.000
_cell.length_b   1.000
_cell.length_c   1.000
_cell.angle_alpha   90.00
_cell.angle_beta   90.00
_cell.angle_gamma   90.00
#
_symmetry.space_group_name_H-M   'P 1'
#
loop_
_entity.id
_entity.type
_entity.pdbx_description
1 polymer ?
#
loop_
_entity_poly.entity_id
_entity_poly.type
_entity_poly.pdbx_seq_one_letter_code
_entity_poly.pdbx_strand_id
1 'polypeptide(L)'
;AIVLMAIVIFIYRDWIFDYVVTGPINPDFISYRFLCQFSHWAHLGETLCMPPVEVNMQSNTFGGQFLGSISMALIGGIIVAFPFIFWQFWLFVKPALKENESKNTRYVIFWVSFFFFLGAAFGYFLLGPFTFNFLAGFQLGSRGTIRTLPTLSDYIDNLTNIILGCGLAFELPVLAHILTRVGIISPSFLRSTRKYAVVVILIVAAFITPSPDWMSQLIVFTPLFLLYELSILVSDRVHKKTEKESEEWS
;
A
#
# COMPACT_ATOMS: atom_id res chain seq x y z
N ALA A 1 -12.28 17.79 -4.38
CA ALA A 1 -11.09 17.50 -3.57
C ALA A 1 -9.94 17.00 -4.45
N ILE A 2 -10.10 15.87 -5.19
CA ILE A 2 -9.04 15.24 -6.01
C ILE A 2 -8.41 16.25 -6.99
N VAL A 3 -9.22 16.93 -7.80
CA VAL A 3 -8.72 17.91 -8.78
C VAL A 3 -7.96 19.05 -8.11
N LEU A 4 -8.44 19.53 -6.97
CA LEU A 4 -7.79 20.60 -6.21
C LEU A 4 -6.40 20.15 -5.70
N MET A 5 -6.31 18.96 -5.13
CA MET A 5 -5.04 18.38 -4.68
C MET A 5 -4.09 18.09 -5.85
N ALA A 6 -4.63 17.60 -6.98
CA ALA A 6 -3.84 17.39 -8.19
C ALA A 6 -3.25 18.70 -8.74
N ILE A 7 -4.01 19.80 -8.74
CA ILE A 7 -3.52 21.12 -9.14
C ILE A 7 -2.39 21.57 -8.22
N VAL A 8 -2.54 21.42 -6.91
CA VAL A 8 -1.48 21.78 -5.94
C VAL A 8 -0.20 20.98 -6.21
N ILE A 9 -0.32 19.66 -6.39
CA ILE A 9 0.81 18.77 -6.69
C ILE A 9 1.45 19.15 -8.03
N PHE A 10 0.65 19.50 -9.04
CA PHE A 10 1.16 19.90 -10.34
C PHE A 10 1.95 21.22 -10.29
N ILE A 11 1.54 22.17 -9.44
CA ILE A 11 2.28 23.43 -9.23
C ILE A 11 3.66 23.15 -8.62
N TYR A 12 3.74 22.21 -7.67
CA TYR A 12 4.99 21.83 -6.98
C TYR A 12 5.66 20.59 -7.60
N ARG A 13 5.33 20.25 -8.86
CA ARG A 13 5.75 19.01 -9.53
C ARG A 13 7.26 18.75 -9.49
N ASP A 14 8.08 19.79 -9.73
CA ASP A 14 9.53 19.64 -9.81
C ASP A 14 10.10 19.23 -8.45
N TRP A 15 9.67 19.90 -7.38
CA TRP A 15 10.07 19.55 -6.02
C TRP A 15 9.56 18.15 -5.60
N ILE A 16 8.31 17.84 -5.91
CA ILE A 16 7.74 16.52 -5.58
C ILE A 16 8.45 15.42 -6.38
N PHE A 17 8.77 15.66 -7.63
CA PHE A 17 9.51 14.70 -8.43
C PHE A 17 10.89 14.44 -7.84
N ASP A 18 11.69 15.48 -7.59
CA ASP A 18 13.08 15.36 -7.14
C ASP A 18 13.22 14.78 -5.73
N TYR A 19 12.29 15.07 -4.81
CA TYR A 19 12.42 14.66 -3.41
C TYR A 19 11.49 13.51 -3.00
N VAL A 20 10.34 13.39 -3.65
CA VAL A 20 9.36 12.35 -3.28
C VAL A 20 9.37 11.23 -4.30
N VAL A 21 9.15 11.52 -5.58
CA VAL A 21 9.00 10.47 -6.59
C VAL A 21 10.31 9.71 -6.80
N THR A 22 11.45 10.40 -6.90
CA THR A 22 12.75 9.76 -7.08
C THR A 22 13.37 9.25 -5.78
N GLY A 23 12.74 9.52 -4.62
CA GLY A 23 13.21 9.06 -3.30
C GLY A 23 13.59 7.57 -3.28
N PRO A 24 12.70 6.64 -3.64
CA PRO A 24 12.96 5.19 -3.56
C PRO A 24 14.14 4.68 -4.39
N ILE A 25 14.59 5.42 -5.39
CA ILE A 25 15.76 5.07 -6.22
C ILE A 25 17.01 5.88 -5.86
N ASN A 26 16.90 6.84 -4.93
CA ASN A 26 18.03 7.64 -4.50
C ASN A 26 18.93 6.83 -3.55
N PRO A 27 20.26 6.77 -3.79
CA PRO A 27 21.21 6.07 -2.93
C PRO A 27 21.16 6.49 -1.46
N ASP A 28 20.86 7.75 -1.17
CA ASP A 28 20.80 8.31 0.17
C ASP A 28 19.44 8.15 0.87
N PHE A 29 18.50 7.41 0.26
CA PHE A 29 17.17 7.25 0.82
C PHE A 29 17.21 6.57 2.19
N ILE A 30 16.39 7.08 3.11
CA ILE A 30 16.38 6.68 4.52
C ILE A 30 16.18 5.16 4.71
N SER A 31 15.43 4.52 3.82
CA SER A 31 15.11 3.10 3.91
C SER A 31 16.32 2.19 3.73
N TYR A 32 17.27 2.54 2.87
CA TYR A 32 18.50 1.75 2.68
C TYR A 32 19.33 1.72 3.96
N ARG A 33 19.47 2.87 4.64
CA ARG A 33 20.17 2.96 5.92
C ARG A 33 19.46 2.20 7.04
N PHE A 34 18.13 2.36 7.10
CA PHE A 34 17.32 1.68 8.11
C PHE A 34 17.32 0.16 7.93
N LEU A 35 17.16 -0.34 6.70
CA LEU A 35 17.17 -1.78 6.40
C LEU A 35 18.51 -2.42 6.72
N CYS A 36 19.62 -1.74 6.41
CA CYS A 36 20.95 -2.25 6.74
C CYS A 36 21.21 -2.27 8.27
N GLN A 37 20.82 -1.22 9.00
CA GLN A 37 20.91 -1.21 10.46
C GLN A 37 20.03 -2.31 11.10
N PHE A 38 18.83 -2.50 10.58
CA PHE A 38 17.93 -3.56 11.05
C PHE A 38 18.49 -4.96 10.78
N SER A 39 19.11 -5.18 9.62
CA SER A 39 19.76 -6.44 9.26
C SER A 39 20.89 -6.79 10.23
N HIS A 40 21.73 -5.81 10.58
CA HIS A 40 22.78 -6.00 11.56
C HIS A 40 22.23 -6.27 12.97
N TRP A 41 21.18 -5.55 13.39
CA TRP A 41 20.54 -5.79 14.69
C TRP A 41 19.87 -7.16 14.79
N ALA A 42 19.23 -7.63 13.71
CA ALA A 42 18.57 -8.92 13.64
C ALA A 42 19.54 -10.10 13.40
N HIS A 43 20.86 -9.88 13.37
CA HIS A 43 21.89 -10.88 13.07
C HIS A 43 21.71 -11.58 11.69
N LEU A 44 21.06 -10.92 10.75
CA LEU A 44 20.85 -11.42 9.38
C LEU A 44 22.06 -11.11 8.44
N GLY A 45 23.12 -10.50 8.97
CA GLY A 45 24.28 -10.10 8.19
C GLY A 45 23.95 -8.99 7.18
N GLU A 46 24.49 -9.09 5.97
CA GLU A 46 24.29 -8.08 4.91
C GLU A 46 23.10 -8.38 3.98
N THR A 47 22.23 -9.34 4.33
CA THR A 47 21.16 -9.85 3.45
C THR A 47 20.14 -8.77 3.05
N LEU A 48 19.92 -7.78 3.93
CA LEU A 48 19.02 -6.64 3.68
C LEU A 48 19.77 -5.34 3.39
N CYS A 49 21.11 -5.37 3.40
CA CYS A 49 21.93 -4.24 2.97
C CYS A 49 22.00 -4.24 1.44
N MET A 50 21.08 -3.53 0.81
CA MET A 50 21.07 -3.42 -0.65
C MET A 50 22.04 -2.33 -1.08
N PRO A 51 22.99 -2.62 -2.01
CA PRO A 51 23.79 -1.58 -2.61
C PRO A 51 22.88 -0.64 -3.42
N PRO A 52 23.05 0.68 -3.30
CA PRO A 52 22.27 1.61 -4.10
C PRO A 52 22.58 1.39 -5.59
N VAL A 53 21.53 1.25 -6.39
CA VAL A 53 21.66 1.13 -7.84
C VAL A 53 21.31 2.46 -8.47
N GLU A 54 22.22 3.00 -9.28
CA GLU A 54 21.94 4.19 -10.07
C GLU A 54 20.94 3.85 -11.18
N VAL A 55 19.74 4.38 -11.06
CA VAL A 55 18.67 4.20 -12.05
C VAL A 55 18.58 5.46 -12.91
N ASN A 56 19.02 5.36 -14.16
CA ASN A 56 18.82 6.41 -15.14
C ASN A 56 17.51 6.18 -15.89
N MET A 57 16.56 7.09 -15.74
CA MET A 57 15.28 7.05 -16.44
C MET A 57 15.38 7.73 -17.80
N GLN A 58 14.62 7.22 -18.76
CA GLN A 58 14.52 7.83 -20.10
C GLN A 58 13.06 8.13 -20.45
N SER A 59 12.85 9.13 -21.29
CA SER A 59 11.54 9.42 -21.87
C SER A 59 11.57 9.05 -23.36
N ASN A 60 10.74 8.08 -23.76
CA ASN A 60 10.72 7.58 -25.14
C ASN A 60 9.76 8.38 -26.05
N THR A 61 9.00 9.31 -25.49
CA THR A 61 8.04 10.14 -26.22
C THR A 61 8.27 11.62 -25.94
N PHE A 62 8.05 12.48 -26.94
CA PHE A 62 8.21 13.94 -26.77
C PHE A 62 7.36 14.52 -25.64
N GLY A 63 6.17 13.97 -25.42
CA GLY A 63 5.26 14.41 -24.36
C GLY A 63 5.41 13.61 -23.05
N GLY A 64 6.36 12.66 -22.96
CA GLY A 64 6.45 11.71 -21.84
C GLY A 64 6.63 12.37 -20.48
N GLN A 65 7.47 13.38 -20.39
CA GLN A 65 7.67 14.13 -19.15
C GLN A 65 6.44 14.93 -18.75
N PHE A 66 5.75 15.54 -19.71
CA PHE A 66 4.52 16.28 -19.46
C PHE A 66 3.38 15.37 -19.00
N LEU A 67 3.15 14.26 -19.71
CA LEU A 67 2.14 13.26 -19.33
C LEU A 67 2.48 12.61 -17.99
N GLY A 68 3.76 12.30 -17.74
CA GLY A 68 4.23 11.79 -16.46
C GLY A 68 3.95 12.77 -15.31
N SER A 69 4.15 14.05 -15.51
CA SER A 69 3.85 15.07 -14.48
C SER A 69 2.35 15.18 -14.19
N ILE A 70 1.48 15.01 -15.20
CA ILE A 70 0.03 14.97 -15.01
C ILE A 70 -0.38 13.70 -14.25
N SER A 71 0.14 12.54 -14.66
CA SER A 71 -0.13 11.25 -13.98
C SER A 71 0.28 11.30 -12.50
N MET A 72 1.50 11.77 -12.23
CA MET A 72 2.00 11.96 -10.85
C MET A 72 1.10 12.90 -10.05
N ALA A 73 0.64 14.01 -10.64
CA ALA A 73 -0.23 14.98 -9.97
C ALA A 73 -1.62 14.39 -9.66
N LEU A 74 -2.21 13.66 -10.60
CA LEU A 74 -3.51 13.00 -10.41
C LEU A 74 -3.44 11.93 -9.33
N ILE A 75 -2.43 11.07 -9.39
CA ILE A 75 -2.25 9.96 -8.45
C ILE A 75 -1.92 10.48 -7.05
N GLY A 76 -0.99 11.41 -6.93
CA GLY A 76 -0.68 12.07 -5.67
C GLY A 76 -1.91 12.78 -5.11
N GLY A 77 -2.72 13.40 -5.97
CA GLY A 77 -3.99 14.02 -5.60
C GLY A 77 -4.99 13.00 -5.02
N ILE A 78 -5.08 11.80 -5.59
CA ILE A 78 -5.91 10.70 -5.07
C ILE A 78 -5.40 10.24 -3.70
N ILE A 79 -4.09 10.03 -3.56
CA ILE A 79 -3.49 9.56 -2.29
C ILE A 79 -3.75 10.58 -1.17
N VAL A 80 -3.49 11.86 -1.41
CA VAL A 80 -3.69 12.90 -0.40
C VAL A 80 -5.19 13.14 -0.11
N ALA A 81 -6.05 13.03 -1.13
CA ALA A 81 -7.49 13.18 -0.98
C ALA A 81 -8.19 11.94 -0.44
N PHE A 82 -7.49 10.82 -0.19
CA PHE A 82 -8.09 9.54 0.22
C PHE A 82 -9.03 9.66 1.43
N PRO A 83 -8.70 10.38 2.53
CA PRO A 83 -9.61 10.55 3.66
C PRO A 83 -10.94 11.18 3.27
N PHE A 84 -10.90 12.13 2.33
CA PHE A 84 -12.10 12.80 1.83
C PHE A 84 -12.90 11.87 0.88
N ILE A 85 -12.22 11.12 0.03
CA ILE A 85 -12.85 10.12 -0.87
C ILE A 85 -13.60 9.10 -0.02
N PHE A 86 -12.93 8.55 0.99
CA PHE A 86 -13.53 7.56 1.88
C PHE A 86 -14.67 8.17 2.71
N TRP A 87 -14.57 9.43 3.15
CA TRP A 87 -15.67 10.12 3.81
C TRP A 87 -16.92 10.20 2.95
N GLN A 88 -16.80 10.54 1.66
CA GLN A 88 -17.92 10.57 0.74
C GLN A 88 -18.51 9.18 0.51
N PHE A 89 -17.67 8.17 0.35
CA PHE A 89 -18.10 6.78 0.26
C PHE A 89 -18.85 6.34 1.54
N TRP A 90 -18.32 6.69 2.72
CA TRP A 90 -18.95 6.38 4.00
C TRP A 90 -20.32 7.01 4.15
N LEU A 91 -20.51 8.25 3.70
CA LEU A 91 -21.82 8.91 3.72
C LEU A 91 -22.86 8.16 2.88
N PHE A 92 -22.42 7.52 1.80
CA PHE A 92 -23.28 6.67 0.97
C PHE A 92 -23.63 5.34 1.66
N VAL A 93 -22.69 4.74 2.38
CA VAL A 93 -22.90 3.47 3.09
C VAL A 93 -23.67 3.65 4.40
N LYS A 94 -23.52 4.81 5.04
CA LYS A 94 -24.14 5.13 6.36
C LYS A 94 -25.65 4.86 6.44
N PRO A 95 -26.50 5.17 5.46
CA PRO A 95 -27.93 4.88 5.56
C PRO A 95 -28.28 3.39 5.61
N ALA A 96 -27.38 2.50 5.17
CA ALA A 96 -27.56 1.05 5.25
C ALA A 96 -27.21 0.46 6.63
N LEU A 97 -26.64 1.27 7.52
CA LEU A 97 -26.24 0.88 8.87
C LEU A 97 -27.32 1.25 9.90
N LYS A 98 -27.42 0.50 11.00
CA LYS A 98 -28.34 0.80 12.12
C LYS A 98 -27.96 2.14 12.78
N GLU A 99 -28.95 2.88 13.33
CA GLU A 99 -28.77 4.22 13.88
C GLU A 99 -27.67 4.31 14.96
N ASN A 100 -27.52 3.29 15.79
CA ASN A 100 -26.45 3.24 16.82
C ASN A 100 -25.04 3.12 16.24
N GLU A 101 -24.90 2.60 15.04
CA GLU A 101 -23.63 2.40 14.33
C GLU A 101 -23.17 3.67 13.60
N SER A 102 -24.12 4.51 13.23
CA SER A 102 -23.86 5.76 12.51
C SER A 102 -23.23 6.86 13.37
N LYS A 103 -23.28 6.73 14.71
CA LYS A 103 -22.80 7.78 15.65
C LYS A 103 -21.28 7.97 15.65
N ASN A 104 -20.50 6.96 15.28
CA ASN A 104 -19.03 6.99 15.34
C ASN A 104 -18.34 7.15 13.97
N THR A 105 -18.98 7.82 13.03
CA THR A 105 -18.46 8.04 11.67
C THR A 105 -17.02 8.59 11.64
N ARG A 106 -16.72 9.58 12.51
CA ARG A 106 -15.37 10.20 12.57
C ARG A 106 -14.28 9.19 12.95
N TYR A 107 -14.60 8.27 13.85
CA TYR A 107 -13.67 7.23 14.30
C TYR A 107 -13.34 6.25 13.17
N VAL A 108 -14.33 5.84 12.40
CA VAL A 108 -14.13 4.94 11.25
C VAL A 108 -13.27 5.63 10.20
N ILE A 109 -13.56 6.88 9.82
CA ILE A 109 -12.79 7.64 8.85
C ILE A 109 -11.33 7.80 9.29
N PHE A 110 -11.09 8.08 10.57
CA PHE A 110 -9.74 8.19 11.12
C PHE A 110 -8.96 6.88 10.98
N TRP A 111 -9.54 5.74 11.35
CA TRP A 111 -8.85 4.45 11.28
C TRP A 111 -8.60 4.01 9.85
N VAL A 112 -9.56 4.19 8.94
CA VAL A 112 -9.37 3.94 7.52
C VAL A 112 -8.24 4.80 6.98
N SER A 113 -8.28 6.11 7.19
CA SER A 113 -7.20 6.99 6.71
C SER A 113 -5.84 6.61 7.30
N PHE A 114 -5.80 6.22 8.58
CA PHE A 114 -4.58 5.78 9.26
C PHE A 114 -4.00 4.52 8.62
N PHE A 115 -4.81 3.47 8.41
CA PHE A 115 -4.35 2.22 7.80
C PHE A 115 -3.95 2.42 6.33
N PHE A 116 -4.68 3.25 5.59
CA PHE A 116 -4.30 3.59 4.23
C PHE A 116 -2.93 4.26 4.15
N PHE A 117 -2.70 5.30 4.94
CA PHE A 117 -1.40 5.99 4.94
C PHE A 117 -0.28 5.11 5.50
N LEU A 118 -0.57 4.24 6.45
CA LEU A 118 0.39 3.25 6.94
C LEU A 118 0.79 2.27 5.82
N GLY A 119 -0.18 1.76 5.05
CA GLY A 119 0.06 0.91 3.90
C GLY A 119 0.79 1.63 2.77
N ALA A 120 0.39 2.86 2.46
CA ALA A 120 1.07 3.70 1.48
C ALA A 120 2.52 3.99 1.88
N ALA A 121 2.77 4.28 3.16
CA ALA A 121 4.12 4.47 3.70
C ALA A 121 4.94 3.16 3.64
N PHE A 122 4.35 2.01 3.98
CA PHE A 122 4.98 0.71 3.82
C PHE A 122 5.38 0.46 2.35
N GLY A 123 4.46 0.72 1.41
CA GLY A 123 4.72 0.61 -0.03
C GLY A 123 5.86 1.52 -0.48
N TYR A 124 5.84 2.78 -0.05
CA TYR A 124 6.81 3.78 -0.46
C TYR A 124 8.19 3.59 0.18
N PHE A 125 8.26 3.36 1.50
CA PHE A 125 9.53 3.30 2.23
C PHE A 125 10.17 1.91 2.24
N LEU A 126 9.40 0.85 2.17
CA LEU A 126 9.95 -0.51 2.22
C LEU A 126 9.91 -1.19 0.86
N LEU A 127 8.73 -1.35 0.28
CA LEU A 127 8.57 -2.16 -0.93
C LEU A 127 9.14 -1.50 -2.18
N GLY A 128 8.96 -0.18 -2.34
CA GLY A 128 9.46 0.57 -3.49
C GLY A 128 10.98 0.45 -3.66
N PRO A 129 11.80 0.84 -2.66
CA PRO A 129 13.25 0.71 -2.72
C PRO A 129 13.72 -0.71 -2.99
N PHE A 130 13.09 -1.70 -2.31
CA PHE A 130 13.42 -3.11 -2.50
C PHE A 130 13.16 -3.57 -3.93
N THR A 131 11.97 -3.28 -4.45
CA THR A 131 11.54 -3.69 -5.79
C THR A 131 12.38 -3.03 -6.89
N PHE A 132 12.61 -1.71 -6.78
CA PHE A 132 13.39 -1.01 -7.81
C PHE A 132 14.86 -1.40 -7.78
N ASN A 133 15.45 -1.65 -6.60
CA ASN A 133 16.80 -2.17 -6.49
C ASN A 133 16.92 -3.56 -7.13
N PHE A 134 15.98 -4.44 -6.87
CA PHE A 134 15.94 -5.77 -7.46
C PHE A 134 15.80 -5.69 -8.99
N LEU A 135 14.84 -4.93 -9.52
CA LEU A 135 14.60 -4.81 -10.96
C LEU A 135 15.78 -4.18 -11.71
N ALA A 136 16.40 -3.15 -11.11
CA ALA A 136 17.55 -2.49 -11.71
C ALA A 136 18.82 -3.34 -11.65
N GLY A 137 18.97 -4.15 -10.58
CA GLY A 137 20.08 -5.08 -10.42
C GLY A 137 19.93 -6.38 -11.21
N PHE A 138 18.73 -6.71 -11.67
CA PHE A 138 18.48 -7.96 -12.40
C PHE A 138 19.06 -7.90 -13.82
N GLN A 139 19.99 -8.80 -14.12
CA GLN A 139 20.62 -8.91 -15.43
C GLN A 139 20.35 -10.29 -16.03
N LEU A 140 19.88 -10.31 -17.28
CA LEU A 140 19.73 -11.53 -18.04
C LEU A 140 21.06 -11.88 -18.74
N GLY A 141 21.61 -13.04 -18.41
CA GLY A 141 22.85 -13.54 -18.98
C GLY A 141 24.11 -13.01 -18.27
N SER A 142 25.21 -13.79 -18.39
CA SER A 142 26.48 -13.53 -17.69
C SER A 142 27.36 -12.45 -18.32
N ARG A 143 27.02 -11.96 -19.52
CA ARG A 143 27.88 -11.04 -20.29
C ARG A 143 27.50 -9.57 -20.14
N GLY A 144 26.48 -9.22 -19.36
CA GLY A 144 26.07 -7.82 -19.14
C GLY A 144 25.69 -7.06 -20.42
N THR A 145 25.18 -7.77 -21.45
CA THR A 145 24.90 -7.17 -22.76
C THR A 145 23.62 -6.32 -22.77
N ILE A 146 22.75 -6.48 -21.75
CA ILE A 146 21.49 -5.76 -21.65
C ILE A 146 21.56 -4.83 -20.43
N ARG A 147 21.32 -3.53 -20.66
CA ARG A 147 21.14 -2.55 -19.58
C ARG A 147 19.67 -2.22 -19.44
N THR A 148 19.15 -2.33 -18.22
CA THR A 148 17.77 -1.91 -17.91
C THR A 148 17.74 -0.38 -17.83
N LEU A 149 17.03 0.26 -18.76
CA LEU A 149 16.75 1.69 -18.76
C LEU A 149 15.23 1.88 -18.64
N PRO A 150 14.70 2.01 -17.43
CA PRO A 150 13.26 2.18 -17.24
C PRO A 150 12.78 3.50 -17.84
N THR A 151 11.57 3.51 -18.40
CA THR A 151 10.96 4.75 -18.81
C THR A 151 10.38 5.49 -17.60
N LEU A 152 10.25 6.81 -17.70
CA LEU A 152 9.61 7.62 -16.66
C LEU A 152 8.19 7.14 -16.38
N SER A 153 7.43 6.77 -17.42
CA SER A 153 6.06 6.25 -17.26
C SER A 153 6.05 4.93 -16.50
N ASP A 154 6.91 3.96 -16.88
CA ASP A 154 6.99 2.67 -16.17
C ASP A 154 7.33 2.85 -14.70
N TYR A 155 8.23 3.78 -14.39
CA TYR A 155 8.61 4.06 -13.01
C TYR A 155 7.43 4.61 -12.20
N ILE A 156 6.74 5.65 -12.73
CA ILE A 156 5.58 6.27 -12.07
C ILE A 156 4.46 5.23 -11.88
N ASP A 157 4.17 4.43 -12.90
CA ASP A 157 3.11 3.42 -12.85
C ASP A 157 3.41 2.34 -11.81
N ASN A 158 4.65 1.84 -11.76
CA ASN A 158 5.07 0.85 -10.78
C ASN A 158 5.05 1.41 -9.35
N LEU A 159 5.60 2.62 -9.14
CA LEU A 159 5.57 3.27 -7.83
C LEU A 159 4.13 3.50 -7.35
N THR A 160 3.25 3.92 -8.27
CA THR A 160 1.83 4.11 -7.98
C THR A 160 1.14 2.82 -7.58
N ASN A 161 1.33 1.75 -8.35
CA ASN A 161 0.75 0.44 -8.06
C ASN A 161 1.19 -0.08 -6.69
N ILE A 162 2.46 0.10 -6.34
CA ILE A 162 3.00 -0.27 -5.04
C ILE A 162 2.31 0.53 -3.92
N ILE A 163 2.28 1.86 -4.02
CA ILE A 163 1.74 2.74 -2.97
C ILE A 163 0.23 2.53 -2.79
N LEU A 164 -0.53 2.58 -3.89
CA LEU A 164 -1.98 2.42 -3.84
C LEU A 164 -2.38 0.99 -3.48
N GLY A 165 -1.69 -0.01 -4.04
CA GLY A 165 -1.95 -1.41 -3.76
C GLY A 165 -1.72 -1.74 -2.28
N CYS A 166 -0.59 -1.31 -1.70
CA CYS A 166 -0.34 -1.47 -0.26
C CYS A 166 -1.33 -0.66 0.58
N GLY A 167 -1.62 0.60 0.19
CA GLY A 167 -2.60 1.44 0.90
C GLY A 167 -3.95 0.76 1.02
N LEU A 168 -4.49 0.26 -0.09
CA LEU A 168 -5.78 -0.45 -0.12
C LEU A 168 -5.73 -1.81 0.58
N ALA A 169 -4.63 -2.56 0.44
CA ALA A 169 -4.49 -3.87 1.08
C ALA A 169 -4.43 -3.77 2.60
N PHE A 170 -3.90 -2.67 3.14
CA PHE A 170 -3.88 -2.41 4.58
C PHE A 170 -5.26 -2.08 5.17
N GLU A 171 -6.28 -1.85 4.34
CA GLU A 171 -7.67 -1.68 4.79
C GLU A 171 -8.35 -2.99 5.25
N LEU A 172 -7.73 -4.15 5.05
CA LEU A 172 -8.30 -5.45 5.44
C LEU A 172 -8.86 -5.50 6.87
N PRO A 173 -8.18 -5.00 7.94
CA PRO A 173 -8.74 -5.04 9.29
C PRO A 173 -9.98 -4.17 9.47
N VAL A 174 -10.02 -3.02 8.80
CA VAL A 174 -11.17 -2.09 8.89
C VAL A 174 -12.35 -2.65 8.10
N LEU A 175 -12.10 -3.21 6.91
CA LEU A 175 -13.13 -3.90 6.12
C LEU A 175 -13.73 -5.08 6.90
N ALA A 176 -12.89 -5.91 7.53
CA ALA A 176 -13.36 -7.01 8.37
C ALA A 176 -14.20 -6.50 9.55
N HIS A 177 -13.80 -5.40 10.20
CA HIS A 177 -14.57 -4.75 11.27
C HIS A 177 -15.97 -4.35 10.80
N ILE A 178 -16.06 -3.64 9.67
CA ILE A 178 -17.33 -3.16 9.11
C ILE A 178 -18.22 -4.32 8.71
N LEU A 179 -17.69 -5.30 7.94
CA LEU A 179 -18.45 -6.44 7.46
C LEU A 179 -18.95 -7.36 8.58
N THR A 180 -18.15 -7.51 9.66
CA THR A 180 -18.58 -8.26 10.85
C THR A 180 -19.70 -7.52 11.56
N ARG A 181 -19.60 -6.21 11.66
CA ARG A 181 -20.60 -5.40 12.36
C ARG A 181 -21.94 -5.41 11.64
N VAL A 182 -21.93 -5.41 10.31
CA VAL A 182 -23.15 -5.57 9.48
C VAL A 182 -23.68 -7.01 9.49
N GLY A 183 -22.92 -7.97 10.03
CA GLY A 183 -23.32 -9.38 10.10
C GLY A 183 -23.10 -10.17 8.81
N ILE A 184 -22.37 -9.62 7.85
CA ILE A 184 -22.05 -10.30 6.57
C ILE A 184 -20.96 -11.35 6.78
N ILE A 185 -19.99 -11.09 7.66
CA ILE A 185 -18.86 -11.97 7.95
C ILE A 185 -18.85 -12.28 9.46
N SER A 186 -18.56 -13.55 9.79
CA SER A 186 -18.36 -13.98 11.18
C SER A 186 -16.89 -14.34 11.45
N PRO A 187 -16.42 -14.28 12.71
CA PRO A 187 -15.06 -14.70 13.06
C PRO A 187 -14.78 -16.15 12.71
N SER A 188 -15.79 -17.02 12.83
CA SER A 188 -15.70 -18.45 12.46
C SER A 188 -15.48 -18.61 10.98
N PHE A 189 -16.15 -17.84 10.15
CA PHE A 189 -15.94 -17.82 8.70
C PHE A 189 -14.51 -17.40 8.34
N LEU A 190 -14.00 -16.30 8.90
CA LEU A 190 -12.62 -15.88 8.66
C LEU A 190 -11.60 -16.95 9.09
N ARG A 191 -11.82 -17.62 10.24
CA ARG A 191 -10.93 -18.70 10.70
C ARG A 191 -10.97 -19.92 9.76
N SER A 192 -12.12 -20.31 9.26
CA SER A 192 -12.27 -21.47 8.35
C SER A 192 -11.70 -21.19 6.96
N THR A 193 -11.67 -19.93 6.53
CA THR A 193 -11.19 -19.50 5.20
C THR A 193 -9.70 -19.14 5.16
N ARG A 194 -8.93 -19.32 6.25
CA ARG A 194 -7.50 -18.99 6.32
C ARG A 194 -6.69 -19.55 5.14
N LYS A 195 -6.90 -20.82 4.77
CA LYS A 195 -6.20 -21.47 3.65
C LYS A 195 -6.45 -20.75 2.30
N TYR A 196 -7.64 -20.26 2.09
CA TYR A 196 -7.98 -19.51 0.89
C TYR A 196 -7.44 -18.07 0.96
N ALA A 197 -7.46 -17.48 2.15
CA ALA A 197 -6.90 -16.14 2.38
C ALA A 197 -5.39 -16.10 2.06
N VAL A 198 -4.62 -17.12 2.43
CA VAL A 198 -3.20 -17.23 2.05
C VAL A 198 -3.03 -17.14 0.53
N VAL A 199 -3.83 -17.90 -0.24
CA VAL A 199 -3.77 -17.89 -1.71
C VAL A 199 -4.17 -16.53 -2.27
N VAL A 200 -5.25 -15.92 -1.75
CA VAL A 200 -5.72 -14.61 -2.19
C VAL A 200 -4.67 -13.53 -1.88
N ILE A 201 -4.07 -13.56 -0.69
CA ILE A 201 -3.04 -12.60 -0.30
C ILE A 201 -1.80 -12.74 -1.21
N LEU A 202 -1.40 -13.98 -1.56
CA LEU A 202 -0.30 -14.20 -2.51
C LEU A 202 -0.63 -13.65 -3.91
N ILE A 203 -1.85 -13.83 -4.37
CA ILE A 203 -2.32 -13.24 -5.64
C ILE A 203 -2.28 -11.71 -5.56
N VAL A 204 -2.82 -11.12 -4.49
CA VAL A 204 -2.78 -9.66 -4.27
C VAL A 204 -1.35 -9.15 -4.21
N ALA A 205 -0.46 -9.84 -3.49
CA ALA A 205 0.95 -9.50 -3.44
C ALA A 205 1.59 -9.52 -4.84
N ALA A 206 1.29 -10.52 -5.67
CA ALA A 206 1.78 -10.61 -7.05
C ALA A 206 1.26 -9.48 -7.96
N PHE A 207 0.07 -8.93 -7.70
CA PHE A 207 -0.43 -7.76 -8.42
C PHE A 207 0.21 -6.45 -7.96
N ILE A 208 0.52 -6.34 -6.67
CA ILE A 208 1.16 -5.15 -6.09
C ILE A 208 2.63 -5.06 -6.54
N THR A 209 3.34 -6.21 -6.56
CA THR A 209 4.76 -6.24 -6.93
C THR A 209 4.92 -6.34 -8.44
N PRO A 210 5.62 -5.39 -9.10
CA PRO A 210 5.90 -5.48 -10.53
C PRO A 210 6.98 -6.53 -10.86
N SER A 211 7.69 -7.01 -9.84
CA SER A 211 8.75 -8.03 -9.97
C SER A 211 8.20 -9.41 -9.63
N PRO A 212 8.46 -10.44 -10.45
CA PRO A 212 8.03 -11.82 -10.20
C PRO A 212 8.93 -12.57 -9.20
N ASP A 213 9.75 -11.86 -8.42
CA ASP A 213 10.66 -12.47 -7.46
C ASP A 213 9.95 -12.86 -6.16
N TRP A 214 10.32 -14.03 -5.65
CA TRP A 214 9.74 -14.57 -4.42
C TRP A 214 10.02 -13.72 -3.18
N MET A 215 11.13 -12.96 -3.17
CA MET A 215 11.52 -12.14 -2.03
C MET A 215 10.60 -10.92 -1.89
N SER A 216 10.41 -10.13 -2.97
CA SER A 216 9.46 -9.01 -2.96
C SER A 216 8.05 -9.48 -2.62
N GLN A 217 7.63 -10.64 -3.15
CA GLN A 217 6.33 -11.22 -2.86
C GLN A 217 6.18 -11.61 -1.38
N LEU A 218 7.21 -12.18 -0.75
CA LEU A 218 7.20 -12.50 0.68
C LEU A 218 7.19 -11.26 1.57
N ILE A 219 7.90 -10.20 1.17
CA ILE A 219 7.91 -8.91 1.88
C ILE A 219 6.49 -8.31 1.95
N VAL A 220 5.72 -8.43 0.87
CA VAL A 220 4.32 -7.98 0.85
C VAL A 220 3.38 -8.97 1.56
N PHE A 221 3.56 -10.26 1.31
CA PHE A 221 2.73 -11.30 1.89
C PHE A 221 2.73 -11.25 3.43
N THR A 222 3.91 -11.10 4.03
CA THR A 222 4.07 -11.18 5.50
C THR A 222 3.19 -10.16 6.24
N PRO A 223 3.26 -8.84 5.96
CA PRO A 223 2.41 -7.88 6.65
C PRO A 223 0.94 -8.05 6.31
N LEU A 224 0.58 -8.40 5.07
CA LEU A 224 -0.80 -8.63 4.69
C LEU A 224 -1.41 -9.84 5.43
N PHE A 225 -0.63 -10.90 5.61
CA PHE A 225 -1.06 -12.05 6.40
C PHE A 225 -1.22 -11.70 7.89
N LEU A 226 -0.31 -10.89 8.46
CA LEU A 226 -0.46 -10.39 9.83
C LEU A 226 -1.70 -9.50 9.98
N LEU A 227 -1.99 -8.65 8.99
CA LEU A 227 -3.21 -7.85 8.97
C LEU A 227 -4.48 -8.71 8.84
N TYR A 228 -4.43 -9.81 8.11
CA TYR A 228 -5.52 -10.77 8.05
C TYR A 228 -5.76 -11.43 9.42
N GLU A 229 -4.73 -11.88 10.12
CA GLU A 229 -4.87 -12.41 11.48
C GLU A 229 -5.39 -11.34 12.46
N LEU A 230 -4.91 -10.10 12.33
CA LEU A 230 -5.46 -8.97 13.08
C LEU A 230 -6.95 -8.75 12.77
N SER A 231 -7.37 -8.92 11.52
CA SER A 231 -8.77 -8.83 11.10
C SER A 231 -9.66 -9.87 11.80
N ILE A 232 -9.15 -11.08 12.00
CA ILE A 232 -9.86 -12.13 12.76
C ILE A 232 -10.04 -11.71 14.23
N LEU A 233 -8.99 -11.15 14.85
CA LEU A 233 -9.06 -10.69 16.25
C LEU A 233 -10.03 -9.52 16.41
N VAL A 234 -10.03 -8.59 15.46
CA VAL A 234 -10.96 -7.45 15.45
C VAL A 234 -12.40 -7.94 15.27
N SER A 235 -12.63 -8.84 14.30
CA SER A 235 -13.95 -9.45 14.06
C SER A 235 -14.49 -10.18 15.30
N ASP A 236 -13.65 -10.93 16.03
CA ASP A 236 -14.04 -11.65 17.25
C ASP A 236 -14.52 -10.69 18.36
N ARG A 237 -13.79 -9.58 18.55
CA ARG A 237 -14.18 -8.54 19.53
C ARG A 237 -15.48 -7.85 19.17
N VAL A 238 -15.69 -7.55 17.90
CA VAL A 238 -16.90 -6.91 17.40
C VAL A 238 -18.10 -7.84 17.57
N HIS A 239 -17.98 -9.10 17.17
CA HIS A 239 -19.04 -10.09 17.25
C HIS A 239 -19.54 -10.28 18.69
N LYS A 240 -18.61 -10.50 19.64
CA LYS A 240 -18.92 -10.62 21.07
C LYS A 240 -19.62 -9.37 21.65
N LYS A 241 -19.27 -8.19 21.14
CA LYS A 241 -19.92 -6.94 21.59
C LYS A 241 -21.34 -6.86 21.05
N THR A 242 -21.55 -7.20 19.79
CA THR A 242 -22.88 -7.17 19.15
C THR A 242 -23.82 -8.22 19.78
N GLU A 243 -23.32 -9.41 20.13
CA GLU A 243 -24.10 -10.44 20.85
C GLU A 243 -24.58 -9.93 22.22
N LYS A 244 -23.68 -9.36 23.03
CA LYS A 244 -24.04 -8.79 24.32
C LYS A 244 -25.10 -7.67 24.23
N GLU A 245 -24.91 -6.77 23.25
CA GLU A 245 -25.89 -5.70 22.99
C GLU A 245 -27.26 -6.27 22.55
N SER A 246 -27.31 -7.42 21.87
CA SER A 246 -28.59 -8.07 21.52
C SER A 246 -29.26 -8.80 22.68
N GLU A 247 -28.48 -9.37 23.60
CA GLU A 247 -29.00 -10.02 24.84
C GLU A 247 -29.55 -9.01 25.86
N GLU A 248 -29.01 -7.80 25.93
CA GLU A 248 -29.51 -6.74 26.82
C GLU A 248 -30.86 -6.16 26.36
N TRP A 249 -31.28 -6.41 25.11
CA TRP A 249 -32.54 -5.90 24.54
C TRP A 249 -33.62 -6.99 24.42
N SER A 250 -33.31 -8.26 24.72
CA SER A 250 -34.29 -9.38 24.76
C SER A 250 -34.82 -9.61 26.15
#